data_cac4e787c259ba783b6fafb5b52cfbbc
#
_entry.id   cac4e787c259ba783b6fafb5b52cfbbc
#
_cell.length_a   1.000
_cell.length_b   1.000
_cell.length_c   1.000
_cell.angle_alpha   90.00
_cell.angle_beta   90.00
_cell.angle_gamma   90.00
#
_symmetry.space_group_name_H-M   'P 1'
#
loop_
_entity.id
_entity.type
_entity.pdbx_description
1 polymer ?
#
loop_
_entity_poly.entity_id
_entity_poly.type
_entity_poly.pdbx_seq_one_letter_code
_entity_poly.pdbx_strand_id
1 'polypeptide(L)'
;MKKLASLILVLVLSLTVASAALADKVAVICDPIGTNLFLTQVEDKAKEMQEVYGYELSVMECSDTDEWQSNYRAAVAEGYDLIVGVGWQSAEYANEMATDYPDAAKYAVIDTDAGSDNVMSMAYNEEQAAYLMGVMAGYAFPNEETYGYIGCFDGAGSFKYRWGFAEGVKSVNPDAKFIFNFTNSYSDTSIAYEFAKQHAAAGATYIFGGAAACNEGIFQAALELAETGTKIYSIAQDADCTTETNPYILSAQLKNTGVTMGFILDAYFSDSMTMGLTEQKLVDGAIGATHITNPGAYLNSEVLTEEVIANCQAVVEKIVSGEMVLTMPAEADYTF
;
A
#
# COMPACT_ATOMS: atom_id res chain seq x y z
N MET A 1 -54.09 -72.83 -9.64
CA MET A 1 -52.73 -72.82 -10.11
C MET A 1 -52.37 -71.34 -10.37
N LYS A 2 -51.88 -70.67 -9.37
CA LYS A 2 -51.58 -69.24 -9.45
C LYS A 2 -50.05 -69.12 -9.43
N LYS A 3 -49.47 -68.57 -10.48
CA LYS A 3 -48.02 -68.30 -10.60
C LYS A 3 -47.72 -67.00 -9.84
N LEU A 4 -46.91 -67.11 -8.78
CA LEU A 4 -46.28 -65.94 -8.10
C LEU A 4 -45.10 -65.50 -8.98
N ALA A 5 -45.15 -64.28 -9.47
CA ALA A 5 -44.02 -63.57 -10.04
C ALA A 5 -43.30 -62.75 -8.97
N SER A 6 -42.10 -63.16 -8.60
CA SER A 6 -41.23 -62.38 -7.69
C SER A 6 -40.57 -61.27 -8.49
N LEU A 7 -40.91 -60.04 -8.12
CA LEU A 7 -40.25 -58.81 -8.61
C LEU A 7 -39.05 -58.55 -7.73
N ILE A 8 -37.84 -58.78 -8.25
CA ILE A 8 -36.59 -58.40 -7.58
C ILE A 8 -36.31 -56.94 -7.94
N LEU A 9 -36.53 -56.07 -6.96
CA LEU A 9 -36.16 -54.66 -7.05
C LEU A 9 -34.66 -54.53 -6.73
N VAL A 10 -33.84 -54.38 -7.77
CA VAL A 10 -32.42 -54.07 -7.62
C VAL A 10 -32.30 -52.56 -7.33
N LEU A 11 -32.08 -52.24 -6.08
CA LEU A 11 -31.76 -50.88 -5.64
C LEU A 11 -30.28 -50.61 -5.96
N VAL A 12 -30.01 -49.97 -7.09
CA VAL A 12 -28.67 -49.46 -7.38
C VAL A 12 -28.44 -48.23 -6.53
N LEU A 13 -27.75 -48.39 -5.40
CA LEU A 13 -27.20 -47.30 -4.61
C LEU A 13 -26.03 -46.73 -5.39
N SER A 14 -26.22 -45.65 -6.13
CA SER A 14 -25.14 -44.83 -6.67
C SER A 14 -24.52 -44.07 -5.48
N LEU A 15 -23.45 -44.60 -4.93
CA LEU A 15 -22.54 -43.82 -4.09
C LEU A 15 -21.88 -42.76 -5.01
N THR A 16 -22.43 -41.57 -5.05
CA THR A 16 -21.64 -40.40 -5.43
C THR A 16 -20.65 -40.18 -4.33
N VAL A 17 -19.43 -40.67 -4.51
CA VAL A 17 -18.28 -40.21 -3.75
C VAL A 17 -18.09 -38.74 -4.20
N ALA A 18 -18.66 -37.80 -3.47
CA ALA A 18 -18.23 -36.42 -3.54
C ALA A 18 -16.77 -36.48 -3.10
N SER A 19 -15.85 -36.45 -4.05
CA SER A 19 -14.47 -36.07 -3.77
C SER A 19 -14.59 -34.68 -3.13
N ALA A 20 -14.40 -34.57 -1.82
CA ALA A 20 -14.16 -33.26 -1.22
C ALA A 20 -12.92 -32.73 -1.96
N ALA A 21 -13.10 -31.77 -2.84
CA ALA A 21 -11.96 -31.01 -3.35
C ALA A 21 -11.21 -30.51 -2.12
N LEU A 22 -9.90 -30.76 -2.08
CA LEU A 22 -9.07 -30.13 -1.05
C LEU A 22 -9.24 -28.63 -1.21
N ALA A 23 -9.29 -27.91 -0.11
CA ALA A 23 -9.31 -26.46 -0.14
C ALA A 23 -8.01 -25.97 -0.79
N ASP A 24 -8.12 -24.95 -1.63
CA ASP A 24 -6.93 -24.29 -2.18
C ASP A 24 -6.07 -23.74 -1.06
N LYS A 25 -4.76 -23.69 -1.27
CA LYS A 25 -3.79 -23.15 -0.32
C LYS A 25 -3.23 -21.84 -0.81
N VAL A 26 -3.31 -20.81 0.00
CA VAL A 26 -2.77 -19.47 -0.27
C VAL A 26 -1.65 -19.15 0.69
N ALA A 27 -0.46 -18.85 0.16
CA ALA A 27 0.66 -18.32 0.92
C ALA A 27 0.77 -16.81 0.72
N VAL A 28 0.93 -16.06 1.80
CA VAL A 28 1.36 -14.65 1.81
C VAL A 28 2.76 -14.61 2.38
N ILE A 29 3.72 -14.07 1.61
CA ILE A 29 5.14 -13.99 1.99
C ILE A 29 5.53 -12.52 2.09
N CYS A 30 6.00 -12.07 3.25
CA CYS A 30 6.23 -10.66 3.53
C CYS A 30 7.32 -10.46 4.59
N ASP A 31 7.77 -9.21 4.78
CA ASP A 31 8.55 -8.81 5.94
C ASP A 31 7.75 -9.01 7.25
N PRO A 32 8.39 -8.97 8.44
CA PRO A 32 7.70 -9.08 9.71
C PRO A 32 6.59 -8.02 9.85
N ILE A 33 5.36 -8.47 10.08
CA ILE A 33 4.17 -7.59 10.06
C ILE A 33 4.20 -6.62 11.24
N GLY A 34 4.36 -7.11 12.46
CA GLY A 34 4.38 -6.28 13.66
C GLY A 34 3.26 -5.24 13.70
N THR A 35 3.61 -3.95 13.74
CA THR A 35 2.70 -2.80 13.67
C THR A 35 2.68 -2.12 12.30
N ASN A 36 3.24 -2.74 11.28
CA ASN A 36 3.28 -2.18 9.93
C ASN A 36 1.91 -2.26 9.26
N LEU A 37 1.21 -1.12 9.20
CA LEU A 37 -0.14 -1.03 8.65
C LEU A 37 -0.22 -1.41 7.16
N PHE A 38 0.86 -1.24 6.39
CA PHE A 38 0.95 -1.69 5.00
C PHE A 38 0.79 -3.22 4.88
N LEU A 39 1.42 -3.97 5.79
CA LEU A 39 1.35 -5.44 5.82
C LEU A 39 0.08 -5.95 6.52
N THR A 40 -0.32 -5.30 7.62
CA THR A 40 -1.54 -5.66 8.36
C THR A 40 -2.79 -5.63 7.47
N GLN A 41 -2.92 -4.64 6.58
CA GLN A 41 -4.03 -4.57 5.63
C GLN A 41 -4.10 -5.81 4.71
N VAL A 42 -2.94 -6.31 4.26
CA VAL A 42 -2.87 -7.52 3.41
C VAL A 42 -3.32 -8.75 4.19
N GLU A 43 -2.78 -8.92 5.41
CA GLU A 43 -3.10 -10.06 6.26
C GLU A 43 -4.58 -10.08 6.65
N ASP A 44 -5.13 -8.92 7.06
CA ASP A 44 -6.54 -8.80 7.45
C ASP A 44 -7.47 -9.12 6.28
N LYS A 45 -7.15 -8.61 5.08
CA LYS A 45 -7.94 -8.91 3.89
C LYS A 45 -7.83 -10.37 3.48
N ALA A 46 -6.64 -10.97 3.58
CA ALA A 46 -6.48 -12.40 3.30
C ALA A 46 -7.31 -13.25 4.26
N LYS A 47 -7.37 -12.91 5.56
CA LYS A 47 -8.22 -13.58 6.55
C LYS A 47 -9.71 -13.39 6.27
N GLU A 48 -10.13 -12.17 5.91
CA GLU A 48 -11.52 -11.89 5.52
C GLU A 48 -11.95 -12.73 4.31
N MET A 49 -11.13 -12.76 3.27
CA MET A 49 -11.44 -13.49 2.03
C MET A 49 -11.35 -15.01 2.21
N GLN A 50 -10.58 -15.49 3.19
CA GLN A 50 -10.58 -16.91 3.59
C GLN A 50 -11.98 -17.37 4.03
N GLU A 51 -12.72 -16.52 4.74
CA GLU A 51 -14.11 -16.82 5.12
C GLU A 51 -15.06 -16.89 3.90
N VAL A 52 -14.73 -16.14 2.84
CA VAL A 52 -15.54 -16.09 1.61
C VAL A 52 -15.27 -17.32 0.71
N TYR A 53 -14.00 -17.64 0.46
CA TYR A 53 -13.59 -18.64 -0.53
C TYR A 53 -13.23 -20.00 0.07
N GLY A 54 -12.96 -20.08 1.39
CA GLY A 54 -12.72 -21.34 2.11
C GLY A 54 -11.35 -21.98 1.85
N TYR A 55 -10.33 -21.17 1.50
CA TYR A 55 -8.96 -21.64 1.30
C TYR A 55 -8.18 -21.79 2.62
N GLU A 56 -7.07 -22.51 2.60
CA GLU A 56 -6.11 -22.56 3.67
C GLU A 56 -5.11 -21.41 3.52
N LEU A 57 -4.99 -20.54 4.55
CA LEU A 57 -4.08 -19.40 4.56
C LEU A 57 -2.84 -19.70 5.39
N SER A 58 -1.66 -19.39 4.83
CA SER A 58 -0.41 -19.27 5.59
C SER A 58 0.23 -17.92 5.32
N VAL A 59 0.65 -17.26 6.40
CA VAL A 59 1.46 -16.05 6.35
C VAL A 59 2.87 -16.40 6.78
N MET A 60 3.85 -16.16 5.91
CA MET A 60 5.26 -16.51 6.08
C MET A 60 6.07 -15.23 6.17
N GLU A 61 6.48 -14.85 7.37
CA GLU A 61 7.30 -13.67 7.59
C GLU A 61 8.77 -13.97 7.29
N CYS A 62 9.49 -12.97 6.74
CA CYS A 62 10.89 -13.07 6.31
C CYS A 62 11.69 -11.95 6.97
N SER A 63 12.64 -12.30 7.83
CA SER A 63 13.52 -11.34 8.50
C SER A 63 14.81 -11.06 7.73
N ASP A 64 15.14 -11.90 6.77
CA ASP A 64 16.32 -11.77 5.93
C ASP A 64 16.15 -12.42 4.54
N THR A 65 17.14 -12.25 3.70
CA THR A 65 17.18 -12.75 2.31
C THR A 65 17.05 -14.27 2.22
N ASP A 66 17.64 -15.01 3.17
CA ASP A 66 17.61 -16.48 3.17
C ASP A 66 16.21 -17.00 3.50
N GLU A 67 15.48 -16.31 4.38
CA GLU A 67 14.08 -16.63 4.72
C GLU A 67 13.15 -16.34 3.53
N TRP A 68 13.34 -15.23 2.79
CA TRP A 68 12.60 -14.99 1.56
C TRP A 68 12.73 -16.15 0.57
N GLN A 69 13.96 -16.56 0.26
CA GLN A 69 14.21 -17.65 -0.68
C GLN A 69 13.63 -18.99 -0.15
N SER A 70 13.84 -19.28 1.14
CA SER A 70 13.38 -20.55 1.71
C SER A 70 11.85 -20.65 1.79
N ASN A 71 11.14 -19.54 2.12
CA ASN A 71 9.70 -19.51 2.21
C ASN A 71 9.03 -19.67 0.83
N TYR A 72 9.55 -19.02 -0.21
CA TYR A 72 9.06 -19.24 -1.57
C TYR A 72 9.22 -20.68 -2.03
N ARG A 73 10.39 -21.29 -1.80
CA ARG A 73 10.65 -22.69 -2.14
C ARG A 73 9.79 -23.66 -1.33
N ALA A 74 9.60 -23.37 -0.03
CA ALA A 74 8.72 -24.16 0.82
C ALA A 74 7.26 -24.10 0.34
N ALA A 75 6.75 -22.92 0.00
CA ALA A 75 5.40 -22.76 -0.51
C ALA A 75 5.16 -23.57 -1.79
N VAL A 76 6.11 -23.58 -2.74
CA VAL A 76 6.04 -24.42 -3.93
C VAL A 76 6.10 -25.90 -3.55
N ALA A 77 7.03 -26.32 -2.69
CA ALA A 77 7.22 -27.73 -2.33
C ALA A 77 6.04 -28.30 -1.52
N GLU A 78 5.36 -27.48 -0.73
CA GLU A 78 4.17 -27.84 0.07
C GLU A 78 2.87 -27.77 -0.73
N GLY A 79 2.94 -27.39 -2.00
CA GLY A 79 1.82 -27.37 -2.92
C GLY A 79 0.80 -26.29 -2.60
N TYR A 80 1.25 -25.06 -2.39
CA TYR A 80 0.37 -23.89 -2.38
C TYR A 80 -0.09 -23.56 -3.80
N ASP A 81 -1.37 -23.25 -3.97
CA ASP A 81 -1.99 -23.00 -5.26
C ASP A 81 -1.84 -21.53 -5.70
N LEU A 82 -1.81 -20.61 -4.73
CA LEU A 82 -1.51 -19.17 -4.92
C LEU A 82 -0.42 -18.73 -3.94
N ILE A 83 0.62 -18.09 -4.45
CA ILE A 83 1.73 -17.52 -3.67
C ILE A 83 1.79 -16.03 -3.92
N VAL A 84 1.54 -15.22 -2.89
CA VAL A 84 1.50 -13.75 -2.96
C VAL A 84 2.67 -13.19 -2.16
N GLY A 85 3.62 -12.55 -2.84
CA GLY A 85 4.69 -11.81 -2.20
C GLY A 85 4.30 -10.34 -1.96
N VAL A 86 4.71 -9.77 -0.84
CA VAL A 86 4.37 -8.39 -0.47
C VAL A 86 5.63 -7.57 -0.23
N GLY A 87 5.76 -6.46 -0.98
CA GLY A 87 6.91 -5.59 -0.93
C GLY A 87 7.91 -5.86 -2.07
N TRP A 88 8.77 -4.88 -2.32
CA TRP A 88 9.72 -4.92 -3.43
C TRP A 88 10.71 -6.11 -3.37
N GLN A 89 10.99 -6.61 -2.16
CA GLN A 89 11.87 -7.75 -1.95
C GLN A 89 11.33 -9.02 -2.60
N SER A 90 10.00 -9.15 -2.70
CA SER A 90 9.35 -10.35 -3.24
C SER A 90 9.56 -10.58 -4.74
N ALA A 91 9.91 -9.52 -5.48
CA ALA A 91 9.94 -9.53 -6.95
C ALA A 91 10.86 -10.61 -7.53
N GLU A 92 12.10 -10.68 -7.04
CA GLU A 92 13.11 -11.63 -7.51
C GLU A 92 12.67 -13.09 -7.26
N TYR A 93 12.20 -13.38 -6.05
CA TYR A 93 11.81 -14.74 -5.66
C TYR A 93 10.54 -15.20 -6.36
N ALA A 94 9.56 -14.32 -6.54
CA ALA A 94 8.36 -14.64 -7.31
C ALA A 94 8.70 -14.95 -8.77
N ASN A 95 9.59 -14.16 -9.40
CA ASN A 95 10.04 -14.40 -10.76
C ASN A 95 10.85 -15.72 -10.88
N GLU A 96 11.77 -16.01 -9.93
CA GLU A 96 12.51 -17.28 -9.88
C GLU A 96 11.54 -18.47 -9.85
N MET A 97 10.59 -18.46 -8.90
CA MET A 97 9.64 -19.57 -8.75
C MET A 97 8.68 -19.70 -9.94
N ALA A 98 8.18 -18.59 -10.47
CA ALA A 98 7.31 -18.61 -11.66
C ALA A 98 8.04 -19.09 -12.93
N THR A 99 9.38 -18.92 -12.99
CA THR A 99 10.21 -19.41 -14.09
C THR A 99 10.51 -20.90 -13.96
N ASP A 100 10.92 -21.33 -12.75
CA ASP A 100 11.36 -22.70 -12.50
C ASP A 100 10.19 -23.67 -12.31
N TYR A 101 9.05 -23.18 -11.81
CA TYR A 101 7.87 -23.96 -11.45
C TYR A 101 6.57 -23.32 -11.94
N PRO A 102 6.42 -23.05 -13.27
CA PRO A 102 5.30 -22.27 -13.81
C PRO A 102 3.92 -22.93 -13.61
N ASP A 103 3.89 -24.25 -13.48
CA ASP A 103 2.65 -25.04 -13.33
C ASP A 103 2.38 -25.45 -11.87
N ALA A 104 3.28 -25.12 -10.93
CA ALA A 104 3.15 -25.55 -9.54
C ALA A 104 2.17 -24.67 -8.74
N ALA A 105 2.13 -23.37 -9.04
CA ALA A 105 1.28 -22.39 -8.39
C ALA A 105 0.95 -21.22 -9.33
N LYS A 106 0.00 -20.37 -8.93
CA LYS A 106 -0.13 -19.01 -9.43
C LYS A 106 0.70 -18.08 -8.55
N TYR A 107 1.32 -17.07 -9.17
CA TYR A 107 2.22 -16.15 -8.49
C TYR A 107 1.70 -14.72 -8.64
N ALA A 108 1.70 -13.99 -7.54
CA ALA A 108 1.40 -12.57 -7.54
C ALA A 108 2.38 -11.81 -6.62
N VAL A 109 2.58 -10.52 -6.91
CA VAL A 109 3.34 -9.61 -6.03
C VAL A 109 2.58 -8.31 -5.84
N ILE A 110 2.66 -7.75 -4.63
CA ILE A 110 2.06 -6.47 -4.24
C ILE A 110 3.19 -5.47 -4.00
N ASP A 111 3.04 -4.25 -4.53
CA ASP A 111 3.94 -3.12 -4.37
C ASP A 111 5.26 -3.24 -5.15
N THR A 112 5.26 -4.04 -6.21
CA THR A 112 6.44 -4.20 -7.07
C THR A 112 6.07 -4.77 -8.43
N ASP A 113 7.02 -4.71 -9.37
CA ASP A 113 7.01 -5.43 -10.63
C ASP A 113 8.04 -6.57 -10.57
N ALA A 114 7.59 -7.81 -10.73
CA ALA A 114 8.47 -8.96 -10.81
C ALA A 114 9.25 -9.05 -12.13
N GLY A 115 8.90 -8.22 -13.12
CA GLY A 115 9.51 -8.25 -14.44
C GLY A 115 9.24 -9.55 -15.21
N SER A 116 8.09 -10.19 -14.99
CA SER A 116 7.73 -11.51 -15.50
C SER A 116 6.30 -11.55 -16.00
N ASP A 117 6.11 -12.11 -17.19
CA ASP A 117 4.78 -12.38 -17.75
C ASP A 117 4.07 -13.60 -17.10
N ASN A 118 4.72 -14.25 -16.12
CA ASN A 118 4.16 -15.38 -15.36
C ASN A 118 3.78 -15.00 -13.93
N VAL A 119 3.94 -13.73 -13.55
CA VAL A 119 3.60 -13.20 -12.23
C VAL A 119 2.61 -12.06 -12.39
N MET A 120 1.51 -12.06 -11.63
CA MET A 120 0.61 -10.92 -11.53
C MET A 120 1.26 -9.86 -10.64
N SER A 121 1.81 -8.81 -11.24
CA SER A 121 2.54 -7.75 -10.54
C SER A 121 1.64 -6.54 -10.34
N MET A 122 1.42 -6.14 -9.09
CA MET A 122 0.55 -5.04 -8.70
C MET A 122 1.40 -3.91 -8.10
N ALA A 123 1.85 -2.99 -8.94
CA ALA A 123 2.58 -1.79 -8.52
C ALA A 123 1.63 -0.58 -8.35
N TYR A 124 2.11 0.49 -7.72
CA TYR A 124 1.29 1.68 -7.46
C TYR A 124 1.88 2.92 -8.12
N ASN A 125 0.99 3.81 -8.56
CA ASN A 125 1.31 5.14 -9.01
C ASN A 125 1.24 6.12 -7.82
N GLU A 126 2.13 5.93 -6.85
CA GLU A 126 2.15 6.65 -5.57
C GLU A 126 2.28 8.16 -5.77
N GLU A 127 2.89 8.58 -6.87
CA GLU A 127 3.02 9.99 -7.23
C GLU A 127 1.68 10.71 -7.34
N GLN A 128 0.59 10.01 -7.70
CA GLN A 128 -0.74 10.64 -7.79
C GLN A 128 -1.26 11.02 -6.40
N ALA A 129 -1.15 10.12 -5.41
CA ALA A 129 -1.58 10.42 -4.06
C ALA A 129 -0.61 11.39 -3.36
N ALA A 130 0.70 11.27 -3.60
CA ALA A 130 1.69 12.22 -3.11
C ALA A 130 1.47 13.65 -3.67
N TYR A 131 1.05 13.77 -4.94
CA TYR A 131 0.67 15.04 -5.54
C TYR A 131 -0.51 15.68 -4.80
N LEU A 132 -1.53 14.89 -4.43
CA LEU A 132 -2.65 15.38 -3.62
C LEU A 132 -2.20 15.89 -2.26
N MET A 133 -1.23 15.22 -1.62
CA MET A 133 -0.64 15.69 -0.36
C MET A 133 0.07 17.04 -0.52
N GLY A 134 0.74 17.23 -1.65
CA GLY A 134 1.36 18.51 -2.00
C GLY A 134 0.34 19.62 -2.27
N VAL A 135 -0.72 19.33 -3.04
CA VAL A 135 -1.83 20.25 -3.28
C VAL A 135 -2.48 20.68 -1.97
N MET A 136 -2.74 19.71 -1.08
CA MET A 136 -3.31 19.97 0.24
C MET A 136 -2.40 20.87 1.08
N ALA A 137 -1.09 20.60 1.08
CA ALA A 137 -0.11 21.44 1.77
C ALA A 137 -0.13 22.88 1.24
N GLY A 138 -0.13 23.05 -0.09
CA GLY A 138 -0.16 24.36 -0.71
C GLY A 138 -1.40 25.17 -0.36
N TYR A 139 -2.59 24.55 -0.34
CA TYR A 139 -3.83 25.24 0.05
C TYR A 139 -3.96 25.47 1.54
N ALA A 140 -3.52 24.52 2.38
CA ALA A 140 -3.57 24.65 3.83
C ALA A 140 -2.56 25.69 4.37
N PHE A 141 -1.41 25.83 3.68
CA PHE A 141 -0.30 26.71 4.08
C PHE A 141 0.18 27.61 2.92
N PRO A 142 -0.67 28.46 2.37
CA PRO A 142 -0.36 29.19 1.12
C PRO A 142 0.75 30.24 1.27
N ASN A 143 1.13 30.58 2.47
CA ASN A 143 2.18 31.59 2.75
C ASN A 143 3.49 30.95 3.23
N GLU A 144 3.57 29.62 3.28
CA GLU A 144 4.78 28.94 3.68
C GLU A 144 5.82 28.93 2.55
N GLU A 145 7.07 29.20 2.91
CA GLU A 145 8.16 29.15 1.94
C GLU A 145 8.80 27.77 1.85
N THR A 146 8.74 26.98 2.93
CA THR A 146 9.51 25.75 3.07
C THR A 146 8.63 24.59 3.51
N TYR A 147 8.71 23.49 2.77
CA TYR A 147 8.00 22.22 3.02
C TYR A 147 9.01 21.11 3.24
N GLY A 148 8.69 20.18 4.13
CA GLY A 148 9.53 19.05 4.49
C GLY A 148 9.06 17.73 3.90
N TYR A 149 10.02 16.86 3.60
CA TYR A 149 9.79 15.43 3.34
C TYR A 149 10.84 14.62 4.12
N ILE A 150 10.39 13.60 4.82
CA ILE A 150 11.27 12.65 5.52
C ILE A 150 10.91 11.25 5.02
N GLY A 151 11.84 10.60 4.31
CA GLY A 151 11.65 9.26 3.72
C GLY A 151 12.51 8.19 4.40
N CYS A 152 12.30 6.92 4.02
CA CYS A 152 13.16 5.82 4.47
C CYS A 152 14.53 5.88 3.81
N PHE A 153 14.59 5.71 2.51
CA PHE A 153 15.83 5.65 1.71
C PHE A 153 15.74 6.57 0.51
N ASP A 154 16.87 7.11 0.09
CA ASP A 154 16.97 7.82 -1.18
C ASP A 154 16.97 6.83 -2.34
N GLY A 155 16.27 7.13 -3.43
CA GLY A 155 16.18 6.29 -4.62
C GLY A 155 14.84 6.35 -5.32
N ALA A 156 14.68 5.53 -6.36
CA ALA A 156 13.54 5.56 -7.27
C ALA A 156 12.17 5.38 -6.57
N GLY A 157 12.10 4.53 -5.53
CA GLY A 157 10.86 4.35 -4.75
C GLY A 157 10.43 5.63 -4.04
N SER A 158 11.37 6.30 -3.34
CA SER A 158 11.09 7.57 -2.65
C SER A 158 10.94 8.75 -3.61
N PHE A 159 11.51 8.65 -4.82
CA PHE A 159 11.39 9.71 -5.83
C PHE A 159 9.94 9.95 -6.25
N LYS A 160 9.13 8.92 -6.40
CA LYS A 160 7.70 9.05 -6.69
C LYS A 160 6.98 9.94 -5.67
N TYR A 161 7.23 9.69 -4.38
CA TYR A 161 6.64 10.48 -3.30
C TYR A 161 7.17 11.92 -3.27
N ARG A 162 8.49 12.10 -3.35
CA ARG A 162 9.12 13.44 -3.33
C ARG A 162 8.66 14.28 -4.50
N TRP A 163 8.71 13.70 -5.70
CA TRP A 163 8.31 14.39 -6.93
C TRP A 163 6.83 14.76 -6.90
N GLY A 164 5.96 13.81 -6.62
CA GLY A 164 4.52 14.07 -6.54
C GLY A 164 4.22 15.16 -5.52
N PHE A 165 4.76 15.06 -4.32
CA PHE A 165 4.58 16.07 -3.27
C PHE A 165 5.07 17.45 -3.71
N ALA A 166 6.29 17.56 -4.23
CA ALA A 166 6.86 18.83 -4.63
C ALA A 166 6.06 19.48 -5.78
N GLU A 167 5.68 18.71 -6.81
CA GLU A 167 4.86 19.21 -7.91
C GLU A 167 3.45 19.61 -7.46
N GLY A 168 2.86 18.87 -6.52
CA GLY A 168 1.59 19.22 -5.90
C GLY A 168 1.67 20.56 -5.16
N VAL A 169 2.70 20.76 -4.33
CA VAL A 169 2.93 22.06 -3.65
C VAL A 169 3.16 23.17 -4.67
N LYS A 170 4.06 22.97 -5.65
CA LYS A 170 4.38 23.98 -6.68
C LYS A 170 3.19 24.35 -7.55
N SER A 171 2.21 23.46 -7.71
CA SER A 171 0.98 23.78 -8.47
C SER A 171 0.12 24.87 -7.80
N VAL A 172 0.30 25.06 -6.47
CA VAL A 172 -0.40 26.10 -5.67
C VAL A 172 0.55 27.21 -5.25
N ASN A 173 1.78 26.84 -4.86
CA ASN A 173 2.84 27.78 -4.44
C ASN A 173 4.10 27.55 -5.29
N PRO A 174 4.24 28.21 -6.44
CA PRO A 174 5.36 27.99 -7.37
C PRO A 174 6.75 28.29 -6.82
N ASP A 175 6.85 29.16 -5.81
CA ASP A 175 8.13 29.58 -5.20
C ASP A 175 8.53 28.74 -3.99
N ALA A 176 7.80 27.65 -3.72
CA ALA A 176 8.05 26.75 -2.59
C ALA A 176 9.46 26.14 -2.61
N LYS A 177 10.07 26.04 -1.45
CA LYS A 177 11.35 25.37 -1.20
C LYS A 177 11.12 24.07 -0.43
N PHE A 178 12.02 23.10 -0.63
CA PHE A 178 11.88 21.79 -0.04
C PHE A 178 13.12 21.38 0.75
N ILE A 179 12.89 20.67 1.85
CA ILE A 179 13.94 19.99 2.63
C ILE A 179 13.62 18.50 2.59
N PHE A 180 14.60 17.70 2.14
CA PHE A 180 14.50 16.24 2.05
C PHE A 180 15.51 15.59 2.97
N ASN A 181 15.07 14.66 3.83
CA ASN A 181 15.94 13.82 4.64
C ASN A 181 15.49 12.36 4.55
N PHE A 182 16.43 11.44 4.81
CA PHE A 182 16.19 10.01 4.76
C PHE A 182 16.72 9.34 6.02
N THR A 183 15.87 8.55 6.66
CA THR A 183 16.20 7.86 7.92
C THR A 183 17.19 6.72 7.73
N ASN A 184 17.32 6.20 6.52
CA ASN A 184 18.03 4.95 6.19
C ASN A 184 17.56 3.76 7.05
N SER A 185 16.29 3.77 7.45
CA SER A 185 15.62 2.78 8.28
C SER A 185 14.13 2.76 7.97
N TYR A 186 13.49 1.62 8.17
CA TYR A 186 12.02 1.51 8.16
C TYR A 186 11.40 1.64 9.56
N SER A 187 12.21 1.60 10.65
CA SER A 187 11.71 1.47 12.02
C SER A 187 12.39 2.37 13.08
N ASP A 188 13.50 3.04 12.77
CA ASP A 188 14.17 3.93 13.75
C ASP A 188 13.46 5.27 13.82
N THR A 189 12.52 5.38 14.76
CA THR A 189 11.72 6.59 15.00
C THR A 189 12.56 7.77 15.50
N SER A 190 13.70 7.53 16.16
CA SER A 190 14.54 8.57 16.74
C SER A 190 15.18 9.47 15.67
N ILE A 191 15.55 8.89 14.54
CA ILE A 191 16.13 9.63 13.41
C ILE A 191 15.09 10.56 12.79
N ALA A 192 13.87 10.06 12.56
CA ALA A 192 12.78 10.85 11.98
C ALA A 192 12.34 11.99 12.94
N TYR A 193 12.35 11.74 14.26
CA TYR A 193 12.10 12.75 15.28
C TYR A 193 13.11 13.91 15.20
N GLU A 194 14.39 13.61 15.13
CA GLU A 194 15.43 14.64 15.03
C GLU A 194 15.35 15.40 13.69
N PHE A 195 15.05 14.74 12.59
CA PHE A 195 14.85 15.41 11.31
C PHE A 195 13.62 16.33 11.34
N ALA A 196 12.51 15.92 11.95
CA ALA A 196 11.33 16.78 12.07
C ALA A 196 11.64 18.07 12.84
N LYS A 197 12.42 18.00 13.91
CA LYS A 197 12.89 19.18 14.66
C LYS A 197 13.82 20.07 13.83
N GLN A 198 14.72 19.48 13.03
CA GLN A 198 15.59 20.22 12.12
C GLN A 198 14.77 20.94 11.03
N HIS A 199 13.76 20.28 10.46
CA HIS A 199 12.85 20.88 9.49
C HIS A 199 12.10 22.06 10.10
N ALA A 200 11.55 21.91 11.33
CA ALA A 200 10.90 23.00 12.05
C ALA A 200 11.86 24.18 12.30
N ALA A 201 13.09 23.90 12.71
CA ALA A 201 14.12 24.92 12.92
C ALA A 201 14.53 25.65 11.63
N ALA A 202 14.39 24.97 10.47
CA ALA A 202 14.62 25.54 9.15
C ALA A 202 13.39 26.24 8.55
N GLY A 203 12.27 26.29 9.29
CA GLY A 203 11.05 27.01 8.93
C GLY A 203 10.02 26.18 8.18
N ALA A 204 10.16 24.86 8.08
CA ALA A 204 9.12 24.01 7.52
C ALA A 204 8.00 23.79 8.55
N THR A 205 6.76 24.11 8.16
CA THR A 205 5.57 23.90 9.01
C THR A 205 4.75 22.68 8.58
N TYR A 206 5.03 22.13 7.42
CA TYR A 206 4.36 20.93 6.90
C TYR A 206 5.39 19.90 6.44
N ILE A 207 5.27 18.68 6.94
CA ILE A 207 6.21 17.58 6.67
C ILE A 207 5.47 16.37 6.14
N PHE A 208 5.80 15.93 4.94
CA PHE A 208 5.36 14.64 4.43
C PHE A 208 6.25 13.53 5.03
N GLY A 209 5.66 12.70 5.86
CA GLY A 209 6.29 11.50 6.41
C GLY A 209 6.17 10.32 5.46
N GLY A 210 7.18 10.13 4.61
CA GLY A 210 7.33 8.97 3.73
C GLY A 210 8.28 7.91 4.32
N ALA A 211 8.25 7.71 5.64
CA ALA A 211 9.28 6.99 6.38
C ALA A 211 8.78 5.74 7.11
N ALA A 212 7.70 5.12 6.63
CA ALA A 212 7.10 3.91 7.21
C ALA A 212 6.89 4.05 8.73
N ALA A 213 7.31 3.07 9.56
CA ALA A 213 7.16 3.15 11.02
C ALA A 213 8.00 4.26 11.67
N CYS A 214 9.02 4.79 11.00
CA CYS A 214 9.76 5.96 11.49
C CYS A 214 8.89 7.22 11.60
N ASN A 215 7.74 7.29 10.89
CA ASN A 215 6.80 8.41 10.96
C ASN A 215 6.32 8.73 12.37
N GLU A 216 6.28 7.75 13.27
CA GLU A 216 5.97 7.97 14.69
C GLU A 216 6.88 9.02 15.35
N GLY A 217 8.15 9.08 14.93
CA GLY A 217 9.08 10.12 15.38
C GLY A 217 8.67 11.51 14.93
N ILE A 218 8.17 11.66 13.69
CA ILE A 218 7.64 12.94 13.18
C ILE A 218 6.41 13.34 13.98
N PHE A 219 5.50 12.42 14.26
CA PHE A 219 4.27 12.66 15.01
C PHE A 219 4.56 13.07 16.46
N GLN A 220 5.52 12.42 17.08
CA GLN A 220 5.98 12.80 18.43
C GLN A 220 6.61 14.18 18.44
N ALA A 221 7.48 14.50 17.48
CA ALA A 221 8.10 15.82 17.38
C ALA A 221 7.05 16.93 17.21
N ALA A 222 5.99 16.69 16.43
CA ALA A 222 4.91 17.65 16.23
C ALA A 222 4.18 17.98 17.54
N LEU A 223 3.88 16.97 18.36
CA LEU A 223 3.26 17.15 19.68
C LEU A 223 4.16 17.96 20.62
N GLU A 224 5.42 17.56 20.77
CA GLU A 224 6.36 18.21 21.70
C GLU A 224 6.68 19.67 21.30
N LEU A 225 6.86 19.93 20.01
CA LEU A 225 7.10 21.27 19.51
C LEU A 225 5.89 22.19 19.75
N ALA A 226 4.68 21.67 19.64
CA ALA A 226 3.46 22.43 19.90
C ALA A 226 3.37 22.90 21.38
N GLU A 227 3.85 22.11 22.34
CA GLU A 227 3.93 22.49 23.75
C GLU A 227 4.82 23.71 23.96
N THR A 228 5.83 23.94 23.11
CA THR A 228 6.74 25.08 23.15
C THR A 228 6.29 26.24 22.26
N GLY A 229 5.12 26.12 21.61
CA GLY A 229 4.54 27.14 20.75
C GLY A 229 4.95 27.06 19.27
N THR A 230 5.75 26.07 18.89
CA THR A 230 6.11 25.80 17.48
C THR A 230 5.18 24.73 16.91
N LYS A 231 4.37 25.10 15.92
CA LYS A 231 3.47 24.14 15.27
C LYS A 231 4.08 23.65 13.97
N ILE A 232 4.24 22.34 13.87
CA ILE A 232 4.44 21.65 12.61
C ILE A 232 3.31 20.66 12.38
N TYR A 233 2.97 20.44 11.15
CA TYR A 233 1.95 19.48 10.73
C TYR A 233 2.57 18.40 9.87
N SER A 234 1.99 17.22 9.93
CA SER A 234 2.50 16.07 9.18
C SER A 234 1.39 15.34 8.45
N ILE A 235 1.77 14.59 7.45
CA ILE A 235 0.95 13.54 6.86
C ILE A 235 1.65 12.20 6.98
N ALA A 236 0.85 11.16 7.12
CA ALA A 236 1.30 9.79 7.19
C ALA A 236 1.44 9.18 5.79
N GLN A 237 2.04 8.00 5.73
CA GLN A 237 2.16 7.17 4.54
C GLN A 237 1.39 5.86 4.75
N ASP A 238 0.86 5.32 3.66
CA ASP A 238 0.24 4.01 3.49
C ASP A 238 -1.12 3.82 4.17
N ALA A 239 -1.33 4.35 5.39
CA ALA A 239 -2.58 4.20 6.12
C ALA A 239 -2.96 5.46 6.90
N ASP A 240 -4.25 5.59 7.24
CA ASP A 240 -4.74 6.68 8.07
C ASP A 240 -4.21 6.57 9.50
N CYS A 241 -3.47 7.61 9.92
CA CYS A 241 -2.96 7.78 11.28
C CYS A 241 -3.56 9.00 11.98
N THR A 242 -4.62 9.60 11.41
CA THR A 242 -5.25 10.79 12.01
C THR A 242 -5.93 10.43 13.32
N THR A 243 -5.73 11.26 14.35
CA THR A 243 -6.27 11.01 15.69
C THR A 243 -6.52 12.32 16.45
N GLU A 244 -7.55 12.33 17.29
CA GLU A 244 -7.84 13.46 18.17
C GLU A 244 -6.71 13.74 19.18
N THR A 245 -5.97 12.70 19.56
CA THR A 245 -4.85 12.83 20.52
C THR A 245 -3.59 13.44 19.89
N ASN A 246 -3.50 13.48 18.57
CA ASN A 246 -2.45 14.20 17.84
C ASN A 246 -3.04 14.96 16.65
N PRO A 247 -3.61 16.17 16.86
CA PRO A 247 -4.27 16.93 15.80
C PRO A 247 -3.30 17.51 14.75
N TYR A 248 -2.00 17.26 14.90
CA TYR A 248 -0.97 17.69 13.94
C TYR A 248 -0.73 16.68 12.83
N ILE A 249 -1.31 15.48 12.91
CA ILE A 249 -1.39 14.54 11.79
C ILE A 249 -2.63 14.90 10.99
N LEU A 250 -2.45 15.55 9.84
CA LEU A 250 -3.57 16.13 9.08
C LEU A 250 -4.26 15.13 8.17
N SER A 251 -3.51 14.22 7.58
CA SER A 251 -3.98 13.28 6.56
C SER A 251 -2.99 12.13 6.39
N ALA A 252 -3.28 11.25 5.45
CA ALA A 252 -2.36 10.22 4.99
C ALA A 252 -2.43 10.08 3.47
N GLN A 253 -1.27 9.87 2.85
CA GLN A 253 -1.19 9.26 1.54
C GLN A 253 -1.51 7.78 1.71
N LEU A 254 -2.59 7.30 1.10
CA LEU A 254 -3.06 5.94 1.30
C LEU A 254 -2.53 5.01 0.22
N LYS A 255 -2.06 3.84 0.66
CA LYS A 255 -1.80 2.66 -0.16
C LYS A 255 -2.63 1.52 0.40
N ASN A 256 -3.76 1.26 -0.26
CA ASN A 256 -4.78 0.31 0.21
C ASN A 256 -4.39 -1.12 -0.21
N THR A 257 -3.34 -1.66 0.40
CA THR A 257 -2.81 -2.99 0.06
C THR A 257 -3.82 -4.12 0.30
N GLY A 258 -4.72 -3.94 1.24
CA GLY A 258 -5.86 -4.85 1.44
C GLY A 258 -6.81 -4.87 0.23
N VAL A 259 -7.06 -3.73 -0.41
CA VAL A 259 -7.86 -3.67 -1.66
C VAL A 259 -7.16 -4.48 -2.75
N THR A 260 -5.86 -4.31 -2.90
CA THR A 260 -5.05 -5.06 -3.87
C THR A 260 -5.05 -6.55 -3.59
N MET A 261 -4.90 -6.96 -2.31
CA MET A 261 -4.99 -8.38 -1.92
C MET A 261 -6.37 -8.96 -2.24
N GLY A 262 -7.45 -8.23 -1.96
CA GLY A 262 -8.81 -8.63 -2.34
C GLY A 262 -8.93 -8.81 -3.85
N PHE A 263 -8.41 -7.88 -4.64
CA PHE A 263 -8.41 -7.98 -6.11
C PHE A 263 -7.65 -9.21 -6.62
N ILE A 264 -6.48 -9.53 -6.06
CA ILE A 264 -5.70 -10.73 -6.43
C ILE A 264 -6.50 -12.00 -6.13
N LEU A 265 -7.11 -12.09 -4.94
CA LEU A 265 -7.90 -13.26 -4.53
C LEU A 265 -9.16 -13.43 -5.39
N ASP A 266 -9.89 -12.34 -5.63
CA ASP A 266 -11.06 -12.36 -6.52
C ASP A 266 -10.67 -12.80 -7.93
N ALA A 267 -9.55 -12.30 -8.46
CA ALA A 267 -9.05 -12.69 -9.77
C ALA A 267 -8.62 -14.16 -9.82
N TYR A 268 -7.98 -14.66 -8.76
CA TYR A 268 -7.59 -16.07 -8.66
C TYR A 268 -8.81 -17.00 -8.64
N PHE A 269 -9.76 -16.76 -7.72
CA PHE A 269 -10.94 -17.62 -7.57
C PHE A 269 -11.96 -17.51 -8.72
N SER A 270 -11.91 -16.44 -9.50
CA SER A 270 -12.72 -16.29 -10.73
C SER A 270 -11.99 -16.72 -12.00
N ASP A 271 -10.77 -17.27 -11.90
CA ASP A 271 -9.92 -17.65 -13.04
C ASP A 271 -9.69 -16.50 -14.04
N SER A 272 -9.51 -15.29 -13.51
CA SER A 272 -9.35 -14.06 -14.29
C SER A 272 -8.05 -13.31 -14.02
N MET A 273 -7.04 -13.98 -13.43
CA MET A 273 -5.74 -13.35 -13.17
C MET A 273 -5.09 -12.84 -14.45
N THR A 274 -4.73 -11.57 -14.45
CA THR A 274 -3.97 -10.94 -15.54
C THR A 274 -2.49 -10.91 -15.15
N MET A 275 -1.67 -11.66 -15.87
CA MET A 275 -0.24 -11.73 -15.61
C MET A 275 0.50 -10.51 -16.17
N GLY A 276 1.69 -10.23 -15.63
CA GLY A 276 2.47 -9.02 -15.94
C GLY A 276 2.11 -7.85 -15.03
N LEU A 277 2.63 -6.68 -15.38
CA LEU A 277 2.49 -5.46 -14.59
C LEU A 277 1.11 -4.81 -14.74
N THR A 278 0.49 -4.54 -13.61
CA THR A 278 -0.68 -3.67 -13.48
C THR A 278 -0.36 -2.53 -12.52
N GLU A 279 -0.47 -1.28 -13.00
CA GLU A 279 -0.29 -0.09 -12.17
C GLU A 279 -1.62 0.31 -11.52
N GLN A 280 -1.64 0.33 -10.20
CA GLN A 280 -2.78 0.77 -9.39
C GLN A 280 -2.80 2.29 -9.28
N LYS A 281 -3.93 2.92 -9.55
CA LYS A 281 -4.12 4.38 -9.65
C LYS A 281 -5.20 4.88 -8.70
N LEU A 282 -5.36 6.18 -8.59
CA LEU A 282 -6.46 6.79 -7.83
C LEU A 282 -7.83 6.28 -8.27
N VAL A 283 -8.03 6.06 -9.57
CA VAL A 283 -9.30 5.59 -10.13
C VAL A 283 -9.66 4.18 -9.65
N ASP A 284 -8.65 3.37 -9.29
CA ASP A 284 -8.83 1.98 -8.85
C ASP A 284 -9.15 1.88 -7.34
N GLY A 285 -9.00 3.00 -6.59
CA GLY A 285 -9.18 3.03 -5.13
C GLY A 285 -8.06 2.35 -4.34
N ALA A 286 -7.04 1.83 -5.01
CA ALA A 286 -5.89 1.18 -4.39
C ALA A 286 -4.88 2.19 -3.81
N ILE A 287 -4.89 3.43 -4.29
CA ILE A 287 -4.22 4.58 -3.67
C ILE A 287 -5.23 5.68 -3.39
N GLY A 288 -4.91 6.57 -2.47
CA GLY A 288 -5.83 7.62 -2.07
C GLY A 288 -5.25 8.63 -1.09
N ALA A 289 -6.13 9.40 -0.48
CA ALA A 289 -5.78 10.42 0.49
C ALA A 289 -6.88 10.55 1.54
N THR A 290 -6.51 10.47 2.81
CA THR A 290 -7.42 10.65 3.94
C THR A 290 -8.09 12.03 3.87
N HIS A 291 -9.39 12.09 4.12
CA HIS A 291 -10.30 13.25 4.02
C HIS A 291 -10.55 13.80 2.61
N ILE A 292 -9.85 13.28 1.58
CA ILE A 292 -10.02 13.72 0.20
C ILE A 292 -10.75 12.63 -0.60
N THR A 293 -10.17 11.43 -0.71
CA THR A 293 -10.77 10.27 -1.39
C THR A 293 -11.37 9.26 -0.41
N ASN A 294 -10.91 9.24 0.82
CA ASN A 294 -11.32 8.31 1.86
C ASN A 294 -11.66 9.06 3.14
N PRO A 295 -12.59 8.58 3.96
CA PRO A 295 -12.79 9.11 5.31
C PRO A 295 -11.55 8.86 6.17
N GLY A 296 -11.35 9.70 7.20
CA GLY A 296 -10.31 9.53 8.21
C GLY A 296 -10.89 9.44 9.61
N ALA A 297 -10.07 8.99 10.57
CA ALA A 297 -10.48 8.84 11.95
C ALA A 297 -10.69 10.20 12.66
N TYR A 298 -9.88 11.21 12.30
CA TYR A 298 -9.98 12.55 12.89
C TYR A 298 -9.65 13.63 11.85
N LEU A 299 -10.50 14.65 11.74
CA LEU A 299 -10.29 15.81 10.88
C LEU A 299 -9.96 17.06 11.70
N ASN A 300 -8.75 17.60 11.50
CA ASN A 300 -8.40 18.94 12.00
C ASN A 300 -9.01 20.00 11.05
N SER A 301 -10.27 20.37 11.27
CA SER A 301 -10.99 21.32 10.43
C SER A 301 -10.53 22.77 10.55
N GLU A 302 -9.70 23.10 11.55
CA GLU A 302 -9.08 24.42 11.63
C GLU A 302 -8.00 24.63 10.55
N VAL A 303 -7.38 23.53 10.11
CA VAL A 303 -6.32 23.53 9.08
C VAL A 303 -6.86 23.00 7.75
N LEU A 304 -7.48 21.84 7.75
CA LEU A 304 -8.13 21.24 6.59
C LEU A 304 -9.59 21.73 6.51
N THR A 305 -9.75 22.96 6.07
CA THR A 305 -11.08 23.57 5.88
C THR A 305 -11.84 22.89 4.73
N GLU A 306 -13.15 23.08 4.68
CA GLU A 306 -13.99 22.61 3.56
C GLU A 306 -13.44 23.10 2.20
N GLU A 307 -12.91 24.32 2.14
CA GLU A 307 -12.32 24.89 0.93
C GLU A 307 -11.05 24.14 0.51
N VAL A 308 -10.15 23.83 1.46
CA VAL A 308 -8.92 23.04 1.20
C VAL A 308 -9.29 21.66 0.65
N ILE A 309 -10.23 20.97 1.30
CA ILE A 309 -10.69 19.66 0.87
C ILE A 309 -11.34 19.72 -0.53
N ALA A 310 -12.22 20.70 -0.78
CA ALA A 310 -12.88 20.86 -2.07
C ALA A 310 -11.89 21.13 -3.21
N ASN A 311 -10.86 21.95 -2.96
CA ASN A 311 -9.80 22.19 -3.95
C ASN A 311 -9.02 20.91 -4.27
N CYS A 312 -8.71 20.09 -3.27
CA CYS A 312 -8.07 18.80 -3.48
C CYS A 312 -8.97 17.82 -4.25
N GLN A 313 -10.26 17.76 -3.93
CA GLN A 313 -11.23 16.90 -4.63
C GLN A 313 -11.37 17.30 -6.11
N ALA A 314 -11.33 18.60 -6.44
CA ALA A 314 -11.33 19.05 -7.83
C ALA A 314 -10.08 18.58 -8.60
N VAL A 315 -8.94 18.42 -7.93
CA VAL A 315 -7.73 17.83 -8.54
C VAL A 315 -7.90 16.32 -8.74
N VAL A 316 -8.50 15.61 -7.77
CA VAL A 316 -8.82 14.18 -7.93
C VAL A 316 -9.68 13.96 -9.18
N GLU A 317 -10.75 14.77 -9.37
CA GLU A 317 -11.63 14.67 -10.54
C GLU A 317 -10.86 14.82 -11.85
N LYS A 318 -9.91 15.76 -11.93
CA LYS A 318 -9.08 15.95 -13.12
C LYS A 318 -8.12 14.77 -13.38
N ILE A 319 -7.53 14.20 -12.34
CA ILE A 319 -6.64 13.02 -12.49
C ILE A 319 -7.47 11.81 -12.94
N VAL A 320 -8.59 11.54 -12.26
CA VAL A 320 -9.45 10.38 -12.54
C VAL A 320 -10.11 10.47 -13.92
N SER A 321 -10.52 11.66 -14.35
CA SER A 321 -11.08 11.88 -15.70
C SER A 321 -10.04 11.85 -16.82
N GLY A 322 -8.73 11.89 -16.48
CA GLY A 322 -7.65 12.00 -17.46
C GLY A 322 -7.45 13.41 -18.02
N GLU A 323 -8.14 14.43 -17.50
CA GLU A 323 -7.89 15.84 -17.84
C GLU A 323 -6.48 16.26 -17.38
N MET A 324 -6.04 15.72 -16.24
CA MET A 324 -4.68 15.91 -15.70
C MET A 324 -3.94 14.57 -15.70
N VAL A 325 -2.83 14.53 -16.41
CA VAL A 325 -1.91 13.38 -16.42
C VAL A 325 -0.61 13.81 -15.76
N LEU A 326 -0.26 13.14 -14.68
CA LEU A 326 1.02 13.34 -14.01
C LEU A 326 2.09 12.50 -14.73
N THR A 327 3.04 13.18 -15.37
CA THR A 327 4.14 12.51 -16.08
C THR A 327 5.42 12.76 -15.32
N MET A 328 5.82 11.76 -14.53
CA MET A 328 7.04 11.80 -13.74
C MET A 328 8.27 11.68 -14.66
N PRO A 329 9.25 12.61 -14.59
CA PRO A 329 10.49 12.48 -15.31
C PRO A 329 11.39 11.40 -14.69
N ALA A 330 12.49 11.04 -15.38
CA ALA A 330 13.55 10.30 -14.72
C ALA A 330 14.15 11.15 -13.58
N GLU A 331 14.51 10.52 -12.46
CA GLU A 331 15.02 11.22 -11.28
C GLU A 331 16.27 12.08 -11.62
N ALA A 332 17.14 11.59 -12.51
CA ALA A 332 18.34 12.30 -12.95
C ALA A 332 18.05 13.58 -13.76
N ASP A 333 16.84 13.71 -14.29
CA ASP A 333 16.41 14.83 -15.13
C ASP A 333 15.57 15.86 -14.34
N TYR A 334 15.42 15.69 -13.02
CA TYR A 334 14.61 16.54 -12.19
C TYR A 334 15.42 17.23 -11.08
N THR A 335 15.09 18.50 -10.84
CA THR A 335 15.65 19.29 -9.73
C THR A 335 14.51 19.86 -8.89
N PHE A 336 14.56 19.61 -7.59
CA PHE A 336 13.57 20.05 -6.61
C PHE A 336 13.61 21.55 -6.34
#